data_1895fd5716cbcbcb37e297a99a4766d6
#
_entry.id   1895fd5716cbcbcb37e297a99a4766d6
#
_cell.length_a   1.000
_cell.length_b   1.000
_cell.length_c   1.000
_cell.angle_alpha   90.00
_cell.angle_beta   90.00
_cell.angle_gamma   90.00
#
_symmetry.space_group_name_H-M   'P 1'
#
loop_
_entity.id
_entity.type
_entity.pdbx_description
1 polymer ?
#
loop_
_entity_poly.entity_id
_entity_poly.type
_entity_poly.pdbx_seq_one_letter_code
_entity_poly.pdbx_strand_id
1 'polypeptide(L)'
;FLNALIEDRKELYLKDLLRSILLITAAVAILYFTTKDKLKQNIAVILIGSIGILDLVALDLNYVNKDNFVGKQMVETPFQKSEADSFILKDTTHFRVFEQAGAFSNARSSFYHNSLGGYHAAKPKKIQDLFDYQIAQGNLEIFNMLNVKYIIGQNDQQQDIPLKNPDFNGNAWFVKNIQKVTNADNMMSEMKTFKSKETALVLTSES
;
A
#
# COMPACT_ATOMS: atom_id res chain seq x y z
N PHE A 1 -1.19 -0.72 -29.57
CA PHE A 1 -1.33 -1.17 -28.17
C PHE A 1 -2.60 -2.01 -27.97
N LEU A 2 -3.80 -1.51 -28.31
CA LEU A 2 -5.05 -2.24 -28.08
C LEU A 2 -5.14 -3.57 -28.85
N ASN A 3 -4.72 -3.59 -30.12
CA ASN A 3 -4.73 -4.81 -30.94
C ASN A 3 -3.77 -5.87 -30.39
N ALA A 4 -2.56 -5.49 -29.97
CA ALA A 4 -1.61 -6.41 -29.34
C ALA A 4 -2.19 -7.01 -28.04
N LEU A 5 -2.84 -6.19 -27.21
CA LEU A 5 -3.49 -6.67 -25.99
C LEU A 5 -4.65 -7.65 -26.28
N ILE A 6 -5.40 -7.44 -27.36
CA ILE A 6 -6.48 -8.35 -27.77
C ILE A 6 -5.90 -9.67 -28.27
N GLU A 7 -4.82 -9.65 -29.03
CA GLU A 7 -4.14 -10.85 -29.53
C GLU A 7 -3.55 -11.68 -28.39
N ASP A 8 -2.84 -11.06 -27.44
CA ASP A 8 -2.31 -11.73 -26.26
C ASP A 8 -3.43 -12.41 -25.43
N ARG A 9 -4.55 -11.73 -25.25
CA ARG A 9 -5.70 -12.30 -24.53
C ARG A 9 -6.32 -13.47 -25.27
N LYS A 10 -6.42 -13.41 -26.61
CA LYS A 10 -6.93 -14.53 -27.42
C LYS A 10 -6.01 -15.74 -27.32
N GLU A 11 -4.70 -15.53 -27.38
CA GLU A 11 -3.72 -16.61 -27.28
C GLU A 11 -3.80 -17.30 -25.91
N LEU A 12 -3.82 -16.51 -24.82
CA LEU A 12 -3.98 -17.03 -23.47
C LEU A 12 -5.29 -17.81 -23.31
N TYR A 13 -6.39 -17.26 -23.79
CA TYR A 13 -7.69 -17.91 -23.75
C TYR A 13 -7.72 -19.25 -24.51
N LEU A 14 -7.14 -19.30 -25.71
CA LEU A 14 -7.09 -20.55 -26.49
C LEU A 14 -6.22 -21.60 -25.82
N LYS A 15 -5.08 -21.22 -25.26
CA LYS A 15 -4.21 -22.13 -24.49
C LYS A 15 -4.95 -22.71 -23.29
N ASP A 16 -5.63 -21.87 -22.53
CA ASP A 16 -6.37 -22.29 -21.35
C ASP A 16 -7.58 -23.16 -21.69
N LEU A 17 -8.30 -22.84 -22.77
CA LEU A 17 -9.41 -23.63 -23.30
C LEU A 17 -8.96 -25.06 -23.72
N LEU A 18 -7.87 -25.16 -24.49
CA LEU A 18 -7.32 -26.44 -24.93
C LEU A 18 -6.86 -27.29 -23.74
N ARG A 19 -6.18 -26.67 -22.75
CA ARG A 19 -5.77 -27.31 -21.51
C ARG A 19 -6.98 -27.84 -20.75
N SER A 20 -8.02 -27.04 -20.57
CA SER A 20 -9.24 -27.42 -19.86
C SER A 20 -9.97 -28.57 -20.54
N ILE A 21 -10.10 -28.52 -21.87
CA ILE A 21 -10.70 -29.62 -22.65
C ILE A 21 -9.92 -30.92 -22.46
N LEU A 22 -8.60 -30.89 -22.51
CA LEU A 22 -7.75 -32.06 -22.33
C LEU A 22 -7.91 -32.66 -20.93
N LEU A 23 -7.89 -31.85 -19.89
CA LEU A 23 -8.01 -32.29 -18.49
C LEU A 23 -9.41 -32.89 -18.22
N ILE A 24 -10.47 -32.23 -18.71
CA ILE A 24 -11.85 -32.72 -18.59
C ILE A 24 -11.99 -34.04 -19.33
N THR A 25 -11.47 -34.13 -20.54
CA THR A 25 -11.53 -35.38 -21.34
C THR A 25 -10.80 -36.53 -20.64
N ALA A 26 -9.63 -36.25 -20.04
CA ALA A 26 -8.88 -37.23 -19.26
C ALA A 26 -9.67 -37.71 -18.03
N ALA A 27 -10.27 -36.78 -17.28
CA ALA A 27 -11.08 -37.10 -16.11
C ALA A 27 -12.32 -37.95 -16.49
N VAL A 28 -13.01 -37.56 -17.55
CA VAL A 28 -14.17 -38.34 -18.08
C VAL A 28 -13.76 -39.75 -18.55
N ALA A 29 -12.61 -39.88 -19.21
CA ALA A 29 -12.08 -41.18 -19.62
C ALA A 29 -11.78 -42.08 -18.42
N ILE A 30 -11.15 -41.53 -17.36
CA ILE A 30 -10.87 -42.28 -16.12
C ILE A 30 -12.18 -42.77 -15.50
N LEU A 31 -13.19 -41.93 -15.38
CA LEU A 31 -14.50 -42.30 -14.86
C LEU A 31 -15.18 -43.37 -15.73
N TYR A 32 -15.13 -43.20 -17.05
CA TYR A 32 -15.70 -44.18 -17.99
C TYR A 32 -15.06 -45.56 -17.84
N PHE A 33 -13.72 -45.66 -17.74
CA PHE A 33 -13.05 -46.94 -17.55
C PHE A 33 -13.32 -47.55 -16.18
N THR A 34 -13.56 -46.72 -15.17
CA THR A 34 -13.96 -47.17 -13.83
C THR A 34 -15.35 -47.77 -13.83
N THR A 35 -16.32 -47.13 -14.54
CA THR A 35 -17.70 -47.67 -14.67
C THR A 35 -17.80 -48.95 -15.49
N LYS A 36 -16.79 -49.22 -16.31
CA LYS A 36 -16.66 -50.46 -17.09
C LYS A 36 -15.85 -51.57 -16.39
N ASP A 37 -15.54 -51.39 -15.09
CA ASP A 37 -14.73 -52.28 -14.29
C ASP A 37 -13.31 -52.56 -14.84
N LYS A 38 -12.85 -51.72 -15.77
CA LYS A 38 -11.50 -51.81 -16.35
C LYS A 38 -10.45 -51.10 -15.49
N LEU A 39 -10.87 -50.21 -14.59
CA LEU A 39 -10.00 -49.44 -13.68
C LEU A 39 -10.52 -49.57 -12.26
N LYS A 40 -9.65 -49.93 -11.31
CA LYS A 40 -10.00 -50.00 -9.89
C LYS A 40 -10.31 -48.61 -9.37
N GLN A 41 -11.35 -48.48 -8.56
CA GLN A 41 -11.81 -47.19 -7.98
C GLN A 41 -10.69 -46.41 -7.25
N ASN A 42 -9.86 -47.10 -6.46
CA ASN A 42 -8.76 -46.47 -5.76
C ASN A 42 -7.73 -45.83 -6.71
N ILE A 43 -7.46 -46.49 -7.85
CA ILE A 43 -6.54 -45.96 -8.86
C ILE A 43 -7.17 -44.76 -9.56
N ALA A 44 -8.47 -44.80 -9.84
CA ALA A 44 -9.19 -43.67 -10.44
C ALA A 44 -9.12 -42.41 -9.56
N VAL A 45 -9.32 -42.56 -8.27
CA VAL A 45 -9.21 -41.45 -7.30
C VAL A 45 -7.81 -40.85 -7.31
N ILE A 46 -6.77 -41.72 -7.29
CA ILE A 46 -5.36 -41.24 -7.31
C ILE A 46 -5.08 -40.51 -8.64
N LEU A 47 -5.53 -41.00 -9.77
CA LEU A 47 -5.30 -40.39 -11.08
C LEU A 47 -5.98 -39.02 -11.19
N ILE A 48 -7.27 -38.95 -10.80
CA ILE A 48 -8.00 -37.68 -10.82
C ILE A 48 -7.35 -36.67 -9.87
N GLY A 49 -6.99 -37.09 -8.66
CA GLY A 49 -6.27 -36.24 -7.70
C GLY A 49 -4.92 -35.75 -8.25
N SER A 50 -4.18 -36.65 -8.92
CA SER A 50 -2.88 -36.28 -9.54
C SER A 50 -3.05 -35.25 -10.66
N ILE A 51 -4.08 -35.41 -11.51
CA ILE A 51 -4.41 -34.44 -12.57
C ILE A 51 -4.69 -33.09 -11.95
N GLY A 52 -5.52 -33.02 -10.90
CA GLY A 52 -5.84 -31.77 -10.22
C GLY A 52 -4.61 -31.10 -9.58
N ILE A 53 -3.75 -31.88 -8.92
CA ILE A 53 -2.50 -31.34 -8.33
C ILE A 53 -1.57 -30.81 -9.43
N LEU A 54 -1.36 -31.56 -10.50
CA LEU A 54 -0.49 -31.14 -11.60
C LEU A 54 -1.02 -29.88 -12.29
N ASP A 55 -2.34 -29.77 -12.45
CA ASP A 55 -2.98 -28.59 -13.00
C ASP A 55 -2.78 -27.35 -12.15
N LEU A 56 -3.02 -27.46 -10.84
CA LEU A 56 -2.80 -26.38 -9.88
C LEU A 56 -1.34 -25.95 -9.82
N VAL A 57 -0.41 -26.91 -9.71
CA VAL A 57 1.04 -26.58 -9.66
C VAL A 57 1.48 -25.90 -10.95
N ALA A 58 1.02 -26.37 -12.12
CA ALA A 58 1.37 -25.74 -13.39
C ALA A 58 0.84 -24.30 -13.49
N LEU A 59 -0.33 -24.03 -12.91
CA LEU A 59 -0.91 -22.69 -12.84
C LEU A 59 -0.13 -21.81 -11.87
N ASP A 60 0.14 -22.32 -10.67
CA ASP A 60 0.82 -21.57 -9.60
C ASP A 60 2.23 -21.15 -10.02
N LEU A 61 2.95 -21.96 -10.78
CA LEU A 61 4.27 -21.64 -11.31
C LEU A 61 4.28 -20.40 -12.24
N ASN A 62 3.14 -19.99 -12.80
CA ASN A 62 3.04 -18.76 -13.56
C ASN A 62 3.01 -17.52 -12.63
N TYR A 63 2.56 -17.69 -11.39
CA TYR A 63 2.42 -16.61 -10.42
C TYR A 63 3.58 -16.57 -9.43
N VAL A 64 4.09 -17.74 -9.02
CA VAL A 64 5.20 -17.85 -8.07
C VAL A 64 6.23 -18.86 -8.62
N ASN A 65 7.31 -18.35 -9.15
CA ASN A 65 8.43 -19.12 -9.68
C ASN A 65 9.76 -18.64 -9.11
N LYS A 66 10.86 -19.23 -9.55
CA LYS A 66 12.20 -18.91 -9.00
C LYS A 66 12.59 -17.45 -9.17
N ASP A 67 12.08 -16.78 -10.21
CA ASP A 67 12.41 -15.38 -10.52
C ASP A 67 11.74 -14.40 -9.55
N ASN A 68 10.71 -14.86 -8.83
CA ASN A 68 10.04 -14.06 -7.80
C ASN A 68 10.78 -14.09 -6.45
N PHE A 69 11.77 -14.99 -6.27
CA PHE A 69 12.56 -15.05 -5.06
C PHE A 69 13.81 -14.22 -5.21
N VAL A 70 13.94 -13.23 -4.34
CA VAL A 70 15.12 -12.38 -4.27
C VAL A 70 15.94 -12.70 -3.02
N GLY A 71 17.22 -12.37 -3.04
CA GLY A 71 18.09 -12.56 -1.87
C GLY A 71 17.59 -11.76 -0.67
N LYS A 72 17.72 -12.32 0.53
CA LYS A 72 17.32 -11.69 1.79
C LYS A 72 17.82 -10.25 1.93
N GLN A 73 19.04 -9.99 1.54
CA GLN A 73 19.65 -8.66 1.59
C GLN A 73 18.88 -7.64 0.73
N MET A 74 18.39 -8.04 -0.44
CA MET A 74 17.62 -7.16 -1.33
C MET A 74 16.25 -6.75 -0.70
N VAL A 75 15.66 -7.64 0.10
CA VAL A 75 14.41 -7.37 0.83
C VAL A 75 14.67 -6.47 2.04
N GLU A 76 15.79 -6.66 2.74
CA GLU A 76 16.10 -5.94 3.99
C GLU A 76 16.73 -4.56 3.76
N THR A 77 17.47 -4.38 2.65
CA THR A 77 18.16 -3.11 2.34
C THR A 77 17.22 -1.88 2.36
N PRO A 78 16.01 -1.92 1.77
CA PRO A 78 15.10 -0.78 1.81
C PRO A 78 14.64 -0.39 3.22
N PHE A 79 14.74 -1.31 4.18
CA PHE A 79 14.36 -1.11 5.58
C PHE A 79 15.56 -0.95 6.52
N GLN A 80 16.76 -0.67 5.99
CA GLN A 80 17.89 -0.36 6.84
C GLN A 80 17.69 1.00 7.52
N LYS A 81 18.10 1.03 8.79
CA LYS A 81 18.02 2.23 9.63
C LYS A 81 19.02 3.27 9.12
N SER A 82 18.54 4.47 8.82
CA SER A 82 19.39 5.61 8.48
C SER A 82 19.95 6.32 9.72
N GLU A 83 20.89 7.24 9.52
CA GLU A 83 21.37 8.10 10.60
C GLU A 83 20.25 9.01 11.12
N ALA A 84 19.36 9.48 10.22
CA ALA A 84 18.18 10.25 10.60
C ALA A 84 17.24 9.45 11.51
N ASP A 85 16.96 8.18 11.18
CA ASP A 85 16.16 7.33 12.06
C ASP A 85 16.81 7.13 13.42
N SER A 86 18.13 6.91 13.43
CA SER A 86 18.90 6.71 14.66
C SER A 86 18.90 7.95 15.54
N PHE A 87 18.86 9.13 14.95
CA PHE A 87 18.73 10.40 15.66
C PHE A 87 17.33 10.56 16.26
N ILE A 88 16.29 10.37 15.45
CA ILE A 88 14.88 10.55 15.84
C ILE A 88 14.47 9.56 16.95
N LEU A 89 14.95 8.32 16.88
CA LEU A 89 14.65 7.26 17.88
C LEU A 89 15.23 7.55 19.29
N LYS A 90 16.11 8.53 19.45
CA LYS A 90 16.56 9.00 20.76
C LYS A 90 15.51 9.83 21.48
N ASP A 91 14.56 10.39 20.73
CA ASP A 91 13.46 11.18 21.30
C ASP A 91 12.31 10.25 21.67
N THR A 92 12.08 10.06 22.95
CA THR A 92 11.06 9.15 23.50
C THR A 92 9.68 9.80 23.67
N THR A 93 9.49 11.05 23.25
CA THR A 93 8.19 11.72 23.31
C THR A 93 7.25 11.21 22.22
N HIS A 94 5.94 11.43 22.39
CA HIS A 94 4.96 10.98 21.40
C HIS A 94 4.78 12.03 20.30
N PHE A 95 5.15 11.70 19.07
CA PHE A 95 5.04 12.57 17.89
C PHE A 95 4.91 11.70 16.62
N ARG A 96 4.67 12.37 15.49
CA ARG A 96 4.73 11.77 14.16
C ARG A 96 5.95 12.21 13.40
N VAL A 97 6.36 11.38 12.47
CA VAL A 97 7.45 11.64 11.52
C VAL A 97 6.89 11.66 10.12
N PHE A 98 7.35 12.55 9.28
CA PHE A 98 7.03 12.58 7.86
C PHE A 98 8.31 12.38 7.04
N GLU A 99 8.33 11.41 6.14
CA GLU A 99 9.42 11.18 5.20
C GLU A 99 9.04 11.78 3.85
N GLN A 100 9.85 12.72 3.34
CA GLN A 100 9.56 13.38 2.07
C GLN A 100 9.75 12.44 0.89
N ALA A 101 10.77 11.57 0.94
CA ALA A 101 11.04 10.58 -0.08
C ALA A 101 9.99 9.47 -0.04
N GLY A 102 9.12 9.44 -1.05
CA GLY A 102 8.07 8.42 -1.16
C GLY A 102 6.84 8.65 -0.29
N ALA A 103 6.81 9.68 0.56
CA ALA A 103 5.63 10.15 1.31
C ALA A 103 4.55 9.07 1.58
N PHE A 104 3.49 9.01 0.76
CA PHE A 104 2.40 8.01 0.87
C PHE A 104 2.56 6.79 -0.05
N SER A 105 3.69 6.63 -0.72
CA SER A 105 3.95 5.52 -1.66
C SER A 105 4.87 4.43 -1.12
N ASN A 106 5.60 4.67 -0.02
CA ASN A 106 6.43 3.66 0.62
C ASN A 106 6.10 3.50 2.11
N ALA A 107 6.55 2.39 2.70
CA ALA A 107 6.26 2.05 4.10
C ALA A 107 7.50 2.13 5.01
N ARG A 108 8.68 2.57 4.50
CA ARG A 108 9.94 2.54 5.24
C ARG A 108 9.85 3.30 6.57
N SER A 109 9.35 4.52 6.52
CA SER A 109 9.22 5.38 7.69
C SER A 109 8.30 4.77 8.77
N SER A 110 7.25 4.05 8.36
CA SER A 110 6.32 3.38 9.27
C SER A 110 6.95 2.18 10.01
N PHE A 111 8.08 1.67 9.52
CA PHE A 111 8.78 0.56 10.18
C PHE A 111 9.48 1.01 11.47
N TYR A 112 9.94 2.26 11.53
CA TYR A 112 10.69 2.80 12.67
C TYR A 112 9.91 3.82 13.49
N HIS A 113 8.95 4.52 12.91
CA HIS A 113 8.32 5.68 13.49
C HIS A 113 6.79 5.66 13.37
N ASN A 114 6.13 6.46 14.19
CA ASN A 114 4.73 6.81 13.97
C ASN A 114 4.64 7.73 12.75
N SER A 115 4.64 7.15 11.56
CA SER A 115 4.66 7.90 10.30
C SER A 115 3.33 8.58 10.03
N LEU A 116 3.38 9.83 9.52
CA LEU A 116 2.22 10.48 8.91
C LEU A 116 1.94 9.91 7.51
N GLY A 117 2.99 9.49 6.80
CA GLY A 117 2.91 8.88 5.48
C GLY A 117 2.75 7.36 5.52
N GLY A 118 3.14 6.73 4.44
CA GLY A 118 3.12 5.27 4.28
C GLY A 118 2.11 4.80 3.24
N TYR A 119 2.43 3.68 2.58
CA TYR A 119 1.50 3.07 1.63
C TYR A 119 0.35 2.38 2.34
N HIS A 120 -0.88 2.72 1.96
CA HIS A 120 -2.08 2.04 2.41
C HIS A 120 -3.13 2.00 1.31
N ALA A 121 -3.54 0.80 0.89
CA ALA A 121 -4.48 0.61 -0.22
C ALA A 121 -5.88 1.21 0.07
N ALA A 122 -6.31 1.21 1.34
CA ALA A 122 -7.59 1.75 1.80
C ALA A 122 -7.43 3.10 2.55
N LYS A 123 -6.57 3.99 2.04
CA LYS A 123 -6.36 5.30 2.63
C LYS A 123 -7.65 6.15 2.58
N PRO A 124 -8.08 6.76 3.70
CA PRO A 124 -9.23 7.65 3.71
C PRO A 124 -9.03 8.83 2.74
N LYS A 125 -10.07 9.14 1.95
CA LYS A 125 -10.00 10.23 0.97
C LYS A 125 -9.59 11.57 1.60
N LYS A 126 -10.09 11.89 2.79
CA LYS A 126 -9.71 13.11 3.53
C LYS A 126 -8.21 13.26 3.76
N ILE A 127 -7.50 12.16 4.00
CA ILE A 127 -6.04 12.15 4.16
C ILE A 127 -5.35 12.38 2.82
N GLN A 128 -5.88 11.79 1.73
CA GLN A 128 -5.37 12.05 0.39
C GLN A 128 -5.58 13.53 0.00
N ASP A 129 -6.77 14.07 0.24
CA ASP A 129 -7.07 15.47 -0.06
C ASP A 129 -6.17 16.42 0.72
N LEU A 130 -5.90 16.15 2.02
CA LEU A 130 -4.93 16.92 2.81
C LEU A 130 -3.52 16.86 2.21
N PHE A 131 -3.12 15.70 1.72
CA PHE A 131 -1.82 15.57 1.05
C PHE A 131 -1.76 16.39 -0.22
N ASP A 132 -2.71 16.19 -1.13
CA ASP A 132 -2.70 16.77 -2.47
C ASP A 132 -2.83 18.31 -2.45
N TYR A 133 -3.70 18.82 -1.58
CA TYR A 133 -4.05 20.25 -1.56
C TYR A 133 -3.30 21.08 -0.53
N GLN A 134 -2.62 20.46 0.43
CA GLN A 134 -1.94 21.16 1.51
C GLN A 134 -0.48 20.74 1.66
N ILE A 135 -0.23 19.46 1.96
CA ILE A 135 1.11 18.97 2.28
C ILE A 135 2.02 19.05 1.05
N ALA A 136 1.56 18.60 -0.11
CA ALA A 136 2.30 18.68 -1.37
C ALA A 136 2.56 20.13 -1.82
N GLN A 137 1.78 21.08 -1.32
CA GLN A 137 1.98 22.52 -1.54
C GLN A 137 2.89 23.18 -0.49
N GLY A 138 3.47 22.41 0.42
CA GLY A 138 4.41 22.90 1.42
C GLY A 138 3.76 23.59 2.62
N ASN A 139 2.48 23.32 2.90
CA ASN A 139 1.80 23.91 4.06
C ASN A 139 2.27 23.27 5.37
N LEU A 140 3.22 23.91 6.03
CA LEU A 140 3.80 23.46 7.30
C LEU A 140 2.79 23.45 8.45
N GLU A 141 1.74 24.27 8.38
CA GLU A 141 0.72 24.33 9.43
C GLU A 141 -0.04 23.02 9.59
N ILE A 142 -0.16 22.26 8.50
CA ILE A 142 -0.76 20.91 8.55
C ILE A 142 0.13 19.94 9.30
N PHE A 143 1.45 20.04 9.15
CA PHE A 143 2.38 19.24 9.95
C PHE A 143 2.30 19.59 11.45
N ASN A 144 2.15 20.89 11.76
CA ASN A 144 1.95 21.35 13.13
C ASN A 144 0.70 20.73 13.75
N MET A 145 -0.41 20.81 13.03
CA MET A 145 -1.72 20.26 13.43
C MET A 145 -1.66 18.73 13.60
N LEU A 146 -0.94 18.02 12.72
CA LEU A 146 -0.84 16.56 12.74
C LEU A 146 0.26 16.04 13.67
N ASN A 147 0.84 16.88 14.53
CA ASN A 147 1.88 16.53 15.50
C ASN A 147 3.16 15.98 14.84
N VAL A 148 3.54 16.50 13.67
CA VAL A 148 4.79 16.12 13.00
C VAL A 148 5.94 16.91 13.60
N LYS A 149 6.76 16.25 14.44
CA LYS A 149 7.93 16.83 15.11
C LYS A 149 9.20 16.74 14.28
N TYR A 150 9.31 15.69 13.45
CA TYR A 150 10.45 15.48 12.57
C TYR A 150 10.00 15.21 11.16
N ILE A 151 10.75 15.80 10.22
CA ILE A 151 10.62 15.53 8.78
C ILE A 151 11.95 14.93 8.33
N ILE A 152 11.91 13.76 7.71
CA ILE A 152 13.08 13.16 7.08
C ILE A 152 13.15 13.73 5.66
N GLY A 153 14.14 14.58 5.43
CA GLY A 153 14.48 15.11 4.12
C GLY A 153 15.78 14.51 3.60
N GLN A 154 16.24 14.93 2.43
CA GLN A 154 17.51 14.52 1.85
C GLN A 154 18.42 15.73 1.66
N ASN A 155 19.72 15.55 1.93
CA ASN A 155 20.73 16.54 1.60
C ASN A 155 21.14 16.42 0.12
N ASP A 156 22.06 17.29 -0.33
CA ASP A 156 22.57 17.31 -1.71
C ASP A 156 23.28 15.99 -2.11
N GLN A 157 23.70 15.19 -1.14
CA GLN A 157 24.32 13.88 -1.33
C GLN A 157 23.31 12.72 -1.26
N GLN A 158 22.00 13.03 -1.28
CA GLN A 158 20.89 12.05 -1.17
C GLN A 158 20.92 11.25 0.15
N GLN A 159 21.52 11.78 1.20
CA GLN A 159 21.50 11.16 2.52
C GLN A 159 20.30 11.69 3.32
N ASP A 160 19.64 10.79 4.04
CA ASP A 160 18.52 11.15 4.91
C ASP A 160 18.98 12.01 6.09
N ILE A 161 18.36 13.18 6.25
CA ILE A 161 18.61 14.09 7.36
C ILE A 161 17.35 14.37 8.16
N PRO A 162 17.43 14.45 9.50
CA PRO A 162 16.29 14.78 10.34
C PRO A 162 16.13 16.30 10.43
N LEU A 163 15.05 16.83 9.91
CA LEU A 163 14.63 18.22 10.04
C LEU A 163 13.63 18.33 11.20
N LYS A 164 13.98 19.06 12.23
CA LYS A 164 13.10 19.27 13.39
C LYS A 164 12.12 20.38 13.11
N ASN A 165 10.82 20.11 13.28
CA ASN A 165 9.76 21.12 13.28
C ASN A 165 9.57 21.65 14.72
N PRO A 166 9.92 22.91 15.02
CA PRO A 166 9.78 23.47 16.35
C PRO A 166 8.33 23.84 16.72
N ASP A 167 7.46 24.00 15.71
CA ASP A 167 6.12 24.56 15.86
C ASP A 167 5.00 23.50 15.94
N PHE A 168 5.37 22.22 16.05
CA PHE A 168 4.38 21.14 16.19
C PHE A 168 3.48 21.36 17.43
N ASN A 169 2.17 21.10 17.29
CA ASN A 169 1.20 21.42 18.32
C ASN A 169 1.17 20.45 19.51
N GLY A 170 1.77 19.26 19.34
CA GLY A 170 1.68 18.17 20.33
C GLY A 170 0.45 17.30 20.16
N ASN A 171 0.17 16.46 21.16
CA ASN A 171 -0.90 15.47 21.10
C ASN A 171 -2.30 16.09 21.27
N ALA A 172 -2.39 17.18 22.02
CA ALA A 172 -3.64 17.90 22.25
C ALA A 172 -3.31 19.35 22.67
N TRP A 173 -4.13 20.30 22.27
CA TRP A 173 -3.99 21.71 22.64
C TRP A 173 -5.36 22.40 22.66
N PHE A 174 -5.43 23.51 23.35
CA PHE A 174 -6.61 24.35 23.35
C PHE A 174 -6.49 25.44 22.28
N VAL A 175 -7.57 25.68 21.54
CA VAL A 175 -7.66 26.78 20.57
C VAL A 175 -8.39 27.97 21.19
N LYS A 176 -8.09 29.17 20.72
CA LYS A 176 -8.75 30.41 21.17
C LYS A 176 -10.01 30.70 20.36
N ASN A 177 -10.00 30.32 19.08
CA ASN A 177 -11.05 30.65 18.13
C ASN A 177 -11.63 29.41 17.46
N ILE A 178 -12.93 29.46 17.16
CA ILE A 178 -13.61 28.47 16.34
C ILE A 178 -14.14 29.17 15.10
N GLN A 179 -13.64 28.82 13.94
CA GLN A 179 -14.10 29.33 12.65
C GLN A 179 -15.02 28.29 11.99
N LYS A 180 -16.25 28.71 11.72
CA LYS A 180 -17.24 27.87 11.04
C LYS A 180 -17.05 27.98 9.54
N VAL A 181 -17.07 26.83 8.85
CA VAL A 181 -16.99 26.71 7.39
C VAL A 181 -18.17 25.94 6.86
N THR A 182 -18.64 26.28 5.67
CA THR A 182 -19.89 25.79 5.10
C THR A 182 -19.76 24.44 4.41
N ASN A 183 -18.61 24.14 3.84
CA ASN A 183 -18.37 22.90 3.10
C ASN A 183 -16.88 22.50 3.15
N ALA A 184 -16.55 21.31 2.63
CA ALA A 184 -15.21 20.76 2.63
C ALA A 184 -14.22 21.58 1.78
N ASP A 185 -14.66 22.15 0.66
CA ASP A 185 -13.81 22.94 -0.24
C ASP A 185 -13.40 24.25 0.42
N ASN A 186 -14.35 24.91 1.13
CA ASN A 186 -14.06 26.09 1.92
C ASN A 186 -13.10 25.75 3.08
N MET A 187 -13.28 24.60 3.74
CA MET A 187 -12.34 24.14 4.77
C MET A 187 -10.94 23.98 4.21
N MET A 188 -10.78 23.33 3.05
CA MET A 188 -9.46 23.19 2.39
C MET A 188 -8.86 24.55 2.02
N SER A 189 -9.67 25.50 1.60
CA SER A 189 -9.19 26.86 1.26
C SER A 189 -8.72 27.61 2.50
N GLU A 190 -9.47 27.56 3.58
CA GLU A 190 -9.13 28.23 4.85
C GLU A 190 -7.89 27.61 5.49
N MET A 191 -7.65 26.30 5.32
CA MET A 191 -6.45 25.63 5.81
C MET A 191 -5.14 26.19 5.23
N LYS A 192 -5.17 26.93 4.14
CA LYS A 192 -3.97 27.56 3.56
C LYS A 192 -3.39 28.66 4.43
N THR A 193 -4.23 29.34 5.21
CA THR A 193 -3.85 30.53 5.97
C THR A 193 -4.16 30.47 7.46
N PHE A 194 -4.88 29.42 7.92
CA PHE A 194 -5.23 29.31 9.33
C PHE A 194 -4.01 29.03 10.22
N LYS A 195 -4.16 29.33 11.49
CA LYS A 195 -3.18 29.01 12.54
C LYS A 195 -3.75 27.92 13.42
N SER A 196 -3.30 26.68 13.19
CA SER A 196 -3.85 25.48 13.85
C SER A 196 -3.74 25.52 15.38
N LYS A 197 -2.73 26.20 15.92
CA LYS A 197 -2.53 26.38 17.35
C LYS A 197 -3.54 27.33 18.00
N GLU A 198 -4.16 28.20 17.20
CA GLU A 198 -5.06 29.25 17.70
C GLU A 198 -6.51 29.05 17.27
N THR A 199 -6.74 28.41 16.12
CA THR A 199 -8.06 28.34 15.48
C THR A 199 -8.41 26.91 15.08
N ALA A 200 -9.61 26.46 15.42
CA ALA A 200 -10.21 25.25 14.89
C ALA A 200 -11.19 25.57 13.76
N LEU A 201 -11.10 24.85 12.65
CA LEU A 201 -12.09 24.90 11.56
C LEU A 201 -13.15 23.84 11.79
N VAL A 202 -14.42 24.24 11.80
CA VAL A 202 -15.55 23.34 12.06
C VAL A 202 -16.57 23.46 10.95
N LEU A 203 -16.92 22.32 10.33
CA LEU A 203 -18.00 22.25 9.37
C LEU A 203 -19.33 22.54 10.09
N THR A 204 -20.09 23.52 9.59
CA THR A 204 -21.48 23.64 9.95
C THR A 204 -22.26 22.61 9.16
N SER A 205 -22.82 21.60 9.85
CA SER A 205 -23.83 20.75 9.23
C SER A 205 -24.97 21.65 8.78
N GLU A 206 -25.31 21.64 7.50
CA GLU A 206 -26.60 22.14 7.04
C GLU A 206 -27.66 21.30 7.76
N SER A 207 -28.43 21.97 8.61
CA SER A 207 -29.62 21.39 9.26
C SER A 207 -30.76 21.28 8.26
#